data_ca74ae7688914747816582d53e0c806a
#
_entry.id   ca74ae7688914747816582d53e0c806a
#
_cell.length_a   1.000
_cell.length_b   1.000
_cell.length_c   1.000
_cell.angle_alpha   90.00
_cell.angle_beta   90.00
_cell.angle_gamma   90.00
#
_symmetry.space_group_name_H-M   'P 1'
#
loop_
_entity.id
_entity.type
_entity.pdbx_description
1 polymer ?
#
loop_
_entity_poly.entity_id
_entity_poly.type
_entity_poly.pdbx_seq_one_letter_code
_entity_poly.pdbx_strand_id
1 'polypeptide(L)'
;MTHEAQNALLKTTEEATGNTLFFFIVPAPHMLLSTIRSRAQLLDIGLSTQIGLVDQKAFLKALPAKRLLMLKPLLEKGDDDRRDVGAVITFLSSLESTMKHVQVKGVGLESTRGEGLEAIYRARKYIGDKGALMKPLLEQVALLI
;
A
#
# COMPACT_ATOMS: atom_id res chain seq x y z
N MET A 1 1.49 -7.07 14.10
CA MET A 1 0.56 -7.57 15.14
C MET A 1 0.03 -8.91 14.69
N THR A 2 0.16 -9.98 15.51
CA THR A 2 -0.28 -11.34 15.13
C THR A 2 -1.80 -11.50 15.20
N HIS A 3 -2.34 -12.52 14.55
CA HIS A 3 -3.78 -12.84 14.60
C HIS A 3 -4.25 -13.16 16.03
N GLU A 4 -3.40 -13.85 16.81
CA GLU A 4 -3.71 -14.19 18.22
C GLU A 4 -3.80 -12.93 19.08
N ALA A 5 -2.88 -11.98 18.89
CA ALA A 5 -2.91 -10.70 19.61
C ALA A 5 -4.14 -9.87 19.26
N GLN A 6 -4.57 -9.92 17.99
CA GLN A 6 -5.79 -9.24 17.57
C GLN A 6 -7.06 -9.88 18.17
N ASN A 7 -7.10 -11.21 18.26
CA ASN A 7 -8.22 -11.93 18.89
C ASN A 7 -8.29 -11.63 20.40
N ALA A 8 -7.15 -11.53 21.10
CA ALA A 8 -7.13 -11.14 22.51
C ALA A 8 -7.69 -9.72 22.70
N LEU A 9 -7.41 -8.79 21.79
CA LEU A 9 -7.95 -7.43 21.82
C LEU A 9 -9.46 -7.37 21.60
N LEU A 10 -10.05 -8.29 20.83
CA LEU A 10 -11.49 -8.35 20.66
C LEU A 10 -12.20 -8.49 22.00
N LYS A 11 -11.75 -9.43 22.83
CA LYS A 11 -12.33 -9.63 24.16
C LYS A 11 -12.21 -8.35 25.02
N THR A 12 -11.05 -7.70 25.00
CA THR A 12 -10.85 -6.45 25.73
C THR A 12 -11.75 -5.32 25.25
N THR A 13 -11.99 -5.23 23.94
CA THR A 13 -12.88 -4.20 23.37
C THR A 13 -14.36 -4.48 23.65
N GLU A 14 -14.75 -5.74 23.78
CA GLU A 14 -16.13 -6.15 24.11
C GLU A 14 -16.44 -5.97 25.62
N GLU A 15 -15.46 -6.20 26.47
CA GLU A 15 -15.59 -6.09 27.94
C GLU A 15 -15.34 -4.66 28.47
N ALA A 16 -14.95 -3.73 27.59
CA ALA A 16 -14.66 -2.36 28.01
C ALA A 16 -15.90 -1.64 28.51
N THR A 17 -15.80 -1.08 29.70
CA THR A 17 -16.84 -0.25 30.29
C THR A 17 -16.95 1.11 29.58
N GLY A 18 -18.15 1.68 29.51
CA GLY A 18 -18.64 2.73 28.63
C GLY A 18 -17.88 4.06 28.45
N ASN A 19 -16.69 4.22 29.04
CA ASN A 19 -15.86 5.43 28.86
C ASN A 19 -14.43 5.12 28.34
N THR A 20 -14.25 3.97 27.67
CA THR A 20 -12.95 3.58 27.14
C THR A 20 -12.90 3.81 25.64
N LEU A 21 -11.89 4.53 25.14
CA LEU A 21 -11.65 4.76 23.74
C LEU A 21 -10.35 4.05 23.32
N PHE A 22 -10.45 3.19 22.31
CA PHE A 22 -9.29 2.48 21.75
C PHE A 22 -8.87 3.11 20.43
N PHE A 23 -7.57 3.38 20.28
CA PHE A 23 -6.98 3.80 19.02
C PHE A 23 -6.08 2.68 18.48
N PHE A 24 -6.39 2.19 17.29
CA PHE A 24 -5.57 1.24 16.56
C PHE A 24 -4.85 1.97 15.43
N ILE A 25 -3.55 2.19 15.60
CA ILE A 25 -2.72 2.82 14.58
C ILE A 25 -2.09 1.73 13.74
N VAL A 26 -2.49 1.64 12.48
CA VAL A 26 -2.01 0.62 11.55
C VAL A 26 -1.68 1.26 10.20
N PRO A 27 -0.69 0.73 9.47
CA PRO A 27 -0.32 1.26 8.15
C PRO A 27 -1.44 1.13 7.13
N ALA A 28 -2.30 0.11 7.26
CA ALA A 28 -3.41 -0.10 6.36
C ALA A 28 -4.55 -0.88 7.05
N PRO A 29 -5.82 -0.56 6.75
CA PRO A 29 -6.99 -1.17 7.41
C PRO A 29 -7.08 -2.70 7.25
N HIS A 30 -6.58 -3.24 6.12
CA HIS A 30 -6.64 -4.68 5.86
C HIS A 30 -5.70 -5.52 6.74
N MET A 31 -4.81 -4.89 7.49
CA MET A 31 -3.95 -5.56 8.49
C MET A 31 -4.73 -5.90 9.77
N LEU A 32 -5.91 -5.35 9.95
CA LEU A 32 -6.80 -5.67 11.05
C LEU A 32 -7.80 -6.75 10.63
N LEU A 33 -8.13 -7.62 11.58
CA LEU A 33 -9.21 -8.60 11.42
C LEU A 33 -10.52 -7.89 11.05
N SER A 34 -11.32 -8.53 10.22
CA SER A 34 -12.64 -8.02 9.81
C SER A 34 -13.55 -7.75 11.01
N THR A 35 -13.42 -8.55 12.06
CA THR A 35 -14.14 -8.41 13.33
C THR A 35 -13.77 -7.15 14.11
N ILE A 36 -12.51 -6.72 14.11
CA ILE A 36 -12.08 -5.43 14.69
C ILE A 36 -12.57 -4.28 13.80
N ARG A 37 -12.37 -4.40 12.49
CA ARG A 37 -12.79 -3.37 11.53
C ARG A 37 -14.28 -3.07 11.56
N SER A 38 -15.13 -4.07 11.75
CA SER A 38 -16.57 -3.89 11.79
C SER A 38 -17.05 -3.12 13.03
N ARG A 39 -16.23 -3.06 14.08
CA ARG A 39 -16.52 -2.36 15.35
C ARG A 39 -15.76 -1.03 15.51
N ALA A 40 -14.87 -0.72 14.60
CA ALA A 40 -14.04 0.48 14.65
C ALA A 40 -14.48 1.50 13.60
N GLN A 41 -14.46 2.77 13.96
CA GLN A 41 -14.55 3.85 13.00
C GLN A 41 -13.18 4.03 12.33
N LEU A 42 -13.14 3.89 11.00
CA LEU A 42 -11.92 4.12 10.24
C LEU A 42 -11.70 5.63 10.08
N LEU A 43 -10.59 6.12 10.63
CA LEU A 43 -10.09 7.45 10.35
C LEU A 43 -8.89 7.31 9.41
N ASP A 44 -9.08 7.56 8.13
CA ASP A 44 -7.99 7.64 7.17
C ASP A 44 -7.34 9.02 7.30
N ILE A 45 -6.21 9.07 8.01
CA ILE A 45 -5.36 10.25 8.07
C ILE A 45 -4.54 10.25 6.78
N GLY A 46 -5.19 10.49 5.65
CA GLY A 46 -4.51 10.53 4.36
C GLY A 46 -3.21 11.33 4.50
N LEU A 47 -2.08 10.64 4.49
CA LEU A 47 -0.76 11.25 4.32
C LEU A 47 -0.66 11.72 2.85
N SER A 48 -1.63 12.54 2.46
CA SER A 48 -1.57 13.30 1.22
C SER A 48 -0.44 14.30 1.39
N THR A 49 0.62 14.11 0.65
CA THR A 49 1.85 14.92 0.62
C THR A 49 3.01 14.48 1.51
N GLN A 50 3.19 13.23 1.76
CA GLN A 50 4.55 12.79 1.93
C GLN A 50 5.23 12.89 0.56
N ILE A 51 6.31 13.67 0.51
CA ILE A 51 7.30 13.66 -0.57
C ILE A 51 7.73 12.19 -0.69
N GLY A 52 6.96 11.41 -1.44
CA GLY A 52 7.30 10.01 -1.70
C GLY A 52 8.64 10.00 -2.42
N LEU A 53 9.49 9.04 -2.12
CA LEU A 53 10.77 8.85 -2.80
C LEU A 53 10.63 8.84 -4.33
N VAL A 54 9.40 8.65 -4.83
CA VAL A 54 9.04 8.65 -6.25
C VAL A 54 7.78 9.46 -6.48
N ASP A 55 7.81 10.44 -7.38
CA ASP A 55 6.63 11.20 -7.81
C ASP A 55 5.72 10.32 -8.67
N GLN A 56 4.51 10.05 -8.18
CA GLN A 56 3.53 9.18 -8.84
C GLN A 56 3.05 9.73 -10.19
N LYS A 57 2.87 11.05 -10.30
CA LYS A 57 2.42 11.68 -11.55
C LYS A 57 3.51 11.61 -12.63
N ALA A 58 4.75 11.84 -12.24
CA ALA A 58 5.90 11.69 -13.14
C ALA A 58 6.09 10.22 -13.53
N PHE A 59 5.89 9.29 -12.58
CA PHE A 59 5.98 7.85 -12.81
C PHE A 59 4.95 7.37 -13.84
N LEU A 60 3.68 7.75 -13.69
CA LEU A 60 2.61 7.36 -14.63
C LEU A 60 2.84 7.89 -16.05
N LYS A 61 3.44 9.08 -16.19
CA LYS A 61 3.75 9.68 -17.50
C LYS A 61 5.02 9.15 -18.13
N ALA A 62 5.86 8.47 -17.36
CA ALA A 62 7.16 7.99 -17.83
C ALA A 62 7.04 6.75 -18.71
N LEU A 63 7.98 6.55 -19.62
CA LEU A 63 8.14 5.31 -20.37
C LEU A 63 8.58 4.18 -19.43
N PRO A 64 8.26 2.89 -19.74
CA PRO A 64 8.60 1.75 -18.88
C PRO A 64 10.06 1.70 -18.43
N ALA A 65 11.00 1.95 -19.34
CA ALA A 65 12.41 1.99 -19.01
C ALA A 65 12.76 3.05 -17.96
N LYS A 66 12.12 4.23 -18.03
CA LYS A 66 12.32 5.32 -17.07
C LYS A 66 11.65 4.99 -15.73
N ARG A 67 10.50 4.33 -15.74
CA ARG A 67 9.82 3.86 -14.52
C ARG A 67 10.71 2.92 -13.71
N LEU A 68 11.37 1.97 -14.38
CA LEU A 68 12.32 1.05 -13.73
C LEU A 68 13.47 1.81 -13.04
N LEU A 69 13.97 2.88 -13.66
CA LEU A 69 15.00 3.71 -13.03
C LEU A 69 14.46 4.49 -11.81
N MET A 70 13.23 4.97 -11.88
CA MET A 70 12.58 5.70 -10.78
C MET A 70 12.32 4.82 -9.55
N LEU A 71 12.27 3.48 -9.70
CA LEU A 71 12.12 2.57 -8.58
C LEU A 71 13.40 2.35 -7.76
N LYS A 72 14.58 2.75 -8.26
CA LYS A 72 15.85 2.54 -7.56
C LYS A 72 15.85 2.99 -6.10
N PRO A 73 15.37 4.22 -5.76
CA PRO A 73 15.36 4.68 -4.37
C PRO A 73 14.51 3.81 -3.43
N LEU A 74 13.46 3.15 -3.96
CA LEU A 74 12.61 2.24 -3.21
C LEU A 74 13.24 0.84 -3.03
N LEU A 75 14.20 0.50 -3.85
CA LEU A 75 14.88 -0.80 -3.86
C LEU A 75 16.22 -0.77 -3.12
N GLU A 76 16.75 0.42 -2.87
CA GLU A 76 17.97 0.61 -2.10
C GLU A 76 17.72 0.20 -0.64
N LYS A 77 18.74 -0.36 0.00
CA LYS A 77 18.71 -0.71 1.40
C LYS A 77 19.03 0.54 2.22
N GLY A 78 18.30 0.74 3.30
CA GLY A 78 18.62 1.77 4.28
C GLY A 78 19.90 1.44 5.07
N ASP A 79 20.29 2.34 5.97
CA ASP A 79 21.47 2.20 6.81
C ASP A 79 21.47 0.90 7.67
N ASP A 80 20.29 0.36 7.98
CA ASP A 80 20.09 -0.89 8.72
C ASP A 80 20.14 -2.16 7.84
N ASP A 81 20.64 -2.09 6.61
CA ASP A 81 20.62 -3.19 5.62
C ASP A 81 19.21 -3.74 5.32
N ARG A 82 18.17 -3.03 5.74
CA ARG A 82 16.76 -3.36 5.50
C ARG A 82 16.17 -2.43 4.45
N ARG A 83 15.31 -2.99 3.61
CA ARG A 83 14.52 -2.19 2.68
C ARG A 83 13.32 -1.59 3.41
N ASP A 84 12.99 -0.35 3.09
CA ASP A 84 11.81 0.31 3.66
C ASP A 84 10.53 -0.18 2.98
N VAL A 85 9.97 -1.26 3.52
CA VAL A 85 8.68 -1.81 3.08
C VAL A 85 7.55 -0.78 3.23
N GLY A 86 7.62 0.07 4.26
CA GLY A 86 6.64 1.13 4.51
C GLY A 86 6.61 2.15 3.38
N ALA A 87 7.78 2.62 2.93
CA ALA A 87 7.89 3.54 1.79
C ALA A 87 7.32 2.92 0.51
N VAL A 88 7.57 1.63 0.27
CA VAL A 88 7.03 0.92 -0.90
C VAL A 88 5.51 0.79 -0.82
N ILE A 89 4.95 0.41 0.33
CA ILE A 89 3.49 0.32 0.51
C ILE A 89 2.84 1.69 0.31
N THR A 90 3.45 2.75 0.84
CA THR A 90 2.97 4.12 0.66
C THR A 90 2.99 4.53 -0.80
N PHE A 91 4.07 4.26 -1.52
CA PHE A 91 4.17 4.50 -2.96
C PHE A 91 3.08 3.77 -3.75
N LEU A 92 2.89 2.46 -3.53
CA LEU A 92 1.89 1.66 -4.22
C LEU A 92 0.45 2.15 -3.92
N SER A 93 0.18 2.56 -2.68
CA SER A 93 -1.13 3.09 -2.28
C SER A 93 -1.43 4.43 -2.95
N SER A 94 -0.43 5.32 -3.01
CA SER A 94 -0.55 6.62 -3.68
C SER A 94 -0.71 6.46 -5.18
N LEU A 95 0.00 5.50 -5.78
CA LEU A 95 -0.09 5.18 -7.19
C LEU A 95 -1.48 4.65 -7.56
N GLU A 96 -2.02 3.73 -6.76
CA GLU A 96 -3.39 3.21 -6.90
C GLU A 96 -4.43 4.34 -6.83
N SER A 97 -4.32 5.22 -5.82
CA SER A 97 -5.21 6.36 -5.67
C SER A 97 -5.15 7.29 -6.87
N THR A 98 -3.95 7.60 -7.36
CA THR A 98 -3.75 8.47 -8.53
C THR A 98 -4.37 7.83 -9.78
N MET A 99 -4.18 6.53 -9.99
CA MET A 99 -4.77 5.81 -11.13
C MET A 99 -6.30 5.76 -11.07
N LYS A 100 -6.90 5.66 -9.88
CA LYS A 100 -8.36 5.69 -9.70
C LYS A 100 -8.95 7.06 -10.02
N HIS A 101 -8.25 8.13 -9.68
CA HIS A 101 -8.71 9.51 -9.91
C HIS A 101 -8.44 10.05 -11.30
N VAL A 102 -7.47 9.52 -12.04
CA VAL A 102 -7.22 9.90 -13.42
C VAL A 102 -8.32 9.29 -14.30
N GLN A 103 -9.33 10.09 -14.61
CA GLN A 103 -10.30 9.76 -15.66
C GLN A 103 -9.59 9.87 -17.02
N VAL A 104 -9.09 8.79 -17.52
CA VAL A 104 -8.53 8.74 -18.87
C VAL A 104 -9.70 8.68 -19.85
N LYS A 105 -9.98 9.82 -20.49
CA LYS A 105 -10.83 9.87 -21.69
C LYS A 105 -10.04 9.24 -22.84
N GLY A 106 -10.26 7.97 -23.12
CA GLY A 106 -9.64 7.30 -24.24
C GLY A 106 -10.05 5.83 -24.34
N VAL A 107 -10.65 5.48 -25.46
CA VAL A 107 -11.01 4.10 -25.81
C VAL A 107 -9.72 3.29 -25.97
N GLY A 108 -9.59 2.17 -25.25
CA GLY A 108 -8.45 1.24 -25.36
C GLY A 108 -7.55 1.14 -24.12
N LEU A 109 -7.67 2.04 -23.15
CA LEU A 109 -6.81 2.06 -21.93
C LEU A 109 -7.41 1.31 -20.73
N GLU A 110 -8.63 0.80 -20.84
CA GLU A 110 -9.29 0.11 -19.73
C GLU A 110 -8.61 -1.24 -19.39
N SER A 111 -8.18 -1.98 -20.41
CA SER A 111 -7.50 -3.27 -20.22
C SER A 111 -6.15 -3.08 -19.51
N THR A 112 -5.30 -2.19 -20.02
CA THR A 112 -3.99 -1.89 -19.43
C THR A 112 -4.11 -1.33 -18.01
N ARG A 113 -5.15 -0.53 -17.77
CA ARG A 113 -5.44 -0.01 -16.44
C ARG A 113 -5.84 -1.11 -15.45
N GLY A 114 -6.63 -2.08 -15.89
CA GLY A 114 -7.01 -3.24 -15.10
C GLY A 114 -5.79 -4.06 -14.69
N GLU A 115 -4.91 -4.37 -15.63
CA GLU A 115 -3.67 -5.10 -15.41
C GLU A 115 -2.73 -4.36 -14.45
N GLY A 116 -2.59 -3.03 -14.60
CA GLY A 116 -1.79 -2.19 -13.72
C GLY A 116 -2.32 -2.16 -12.29
N LEU A 117 -3.63 -2.03 -12.09
CA LEU A 117 -4.24 -2.07 -10.77
C LEU A 117 -4.13 -3.45 -10.12
N GLU A 118 -4.25 -4.52 -10.90
CA GLU A 118 -4.05 -5.88 -10.41
C GLU A 118 -2.59 -6.11 -10.00
N ALA A 119 -1.63 -5.61 -10.77
CA ALA A 119 -0.21 -5.67 -10.42
C ALA A 119 0.10 -4.93 -9.10
N ILE A 120 -0.49 -3.74 -8.89
CA ILE A 120 -0.38 -3.00 -7.64
C ILE A 120 -0.97 -3.80 -6.48
N TYR A 121 -2.17 -4.35 -6.65
CA TYR A 121 -2.83 -5.17 -5.63
C TYR A 121 -1.97 -6.38 -5.25
N ARG A 122 -1.45 -7.10 -6.25
CA ARG A 122 -0.57 -8.25 -6.07
C ARG A 122 0.72 -7.86 -5.34
N ALA A 123 1.37 -6.77 -5.75
CA ALA A 123 2.56 -6.27 -5.09
C ALA A 123 2.29 -5.95 -3.61
N ARG A 124 1.21 -5.24 -3.30
CA ARG A 124 0.83 -4.90 -1.92
C ARG A 124 0.51 -6.14 -1.06
N LYS A 125 -0.11 -7.14 -1.67
CA LYS A 125 -0.47 -8.39 -0.97
C LYS A 125 0.75 -9.16 -0.51
N TYR A 126 1.76 -9.26 -1.38
CA TYR A 126 2.90 -10.16 -1.14
C TYR A 126 4.16 -9.45 -0.63
N ILE A 127 4.27 -8.12 -0.73
CA ILE A 127 5.49 -7.40 -0.38
C ILE A 127 5.85 -7.48 1.11
N GLY A 128 4.88 -7.73 1.98
CA GLY A 128 5.07 -7.93 3.41
C GLY A 128 5.42 -9.35 3.81
N ASP A 129 5.38 -10.32 2.89
CA ASP A 129 5.62 -11.72 3.19
C ASP A 129 7.11 -11.97 3.44
N LYS A 130 7.40 -12.89 4.36
CA LYS A 130 8.77 -13.30 4.67
C LYS A 130 9.40 -13.96 3.45
N GLY A 131 10.42 -13.31 2.88
CA GLY A 131 11.10 -13.79 1.66
C GLY A 131 10.55 -13.21 0.34
N ALA A 132 9.63 -12.26 0.41
CA ALA A 132 9.12 -11.60 -0.80
C ALA A 132 10.26 -10.95 -1.62
N LEU A 133 10.22 -11.20 -2.91
CA LEU A 133 11.15 -10.58 -3.86
C LEU A 133 10.58 -9.20 -4.28
N MET A 134 10.90 -8.17 -3.52
CA MET A 134 10.39 -6.81 -3.70
C MET A 134 10.67 -6.26 -5.11
N LYS A 135 11.88 -6.50 -5.64
CA LYS A 135 12.28 -5.99 -6.95
C LYS A 135 11.40 -6.50 -8.10
N PRO A 136 11.19 -7.81 -8.29
CA PRO A 136 10.29 -8.31 -9.33
C PRO A 136 8.85 -7.82 -9.20
N LEU A 137 8.31 -7.68 -7.99
CA LEU A 137 6.97 -7.16 -7.76
C LEU A 137 6.82 -5.71 -8.24
N LEU A 138 7.78 -4.85 -7.92
CA LEU A 138 7.79 -3.46 -8.35
C LEU A 138 8.07 -3.31 -9.85
N GLU A 139 8.97 -4.11 -10.41
CA GLU A 139 9.23 -4.12 -11.85
C GLU A 139 7.98 -4.53 -12.64
N GLN A 140 7.23 -5.52 -12.18
CA GLN A 140 5.95 -5.90 -12.79
C GLN A 140 4.96 -4.72 -12.78
N VAL A 141 4.84 -4.00 -11.67
CA VAL A 141 4.01 -2.79 -11.59
C VAL A 141 4.47 -1.74 -12.62
N ALA A 142 5.77 -1.48 -12.73
CA ALA A 142 6.31 -0.48 -13.67
C ALA A 142 6.05 -0.81 -15.14
N LEU A 143 5.97 -2.10 -15.47
CA LEU A 143 5.77 -2.57 -16.85
C LEU A 143 4.30 -2.62 -17.27
N LEU A 144 3.39 -2.87 -16.32
CA LEU A 144 1.96 -3.08 -16.60
C LEU A 144 1.09 -1.82 -16.44
N ILE A 145 1.67 -0.71 -15.96
CA ILE A 145 0.97 0.59 -15.82
C ILE A 145 1.07 1.45 -17.12
#